data_664565ea6668bda98b804972e2487a92
#
_entry.id   664565ea6668bda98b804972e2487a92
#
_cell.length_a   1.000
_cell.length_b   1.000
_cell.length_c   1.000
_cell.angle_alpha   90.00
_cell.angle_beta   90.00
_cell.angle_gamma   90.00
#
_symmetry.space_group_name_H-M   'P 1'
#
loop_
_entity.id
_entity.type
_entity.pdbx_description
1 polymer ?
#
loop_
_entity_poly.entity_id
_entity_poly.type
_entity_poly.pdbx_seq_one_letter_code
_entity_poly.pdbx_strand_id
1 'polypeptide(L)'
;MVHQALLAAQWLAQQGFTIDVFSVTSWSRLAREGMQAERLERIEDESALAHTWLADQLGQSDTPIIAVSDYVRAVPEQIRAYLPKPQTMTCLGTDGFGRSDTRSELRDFFEVSARWIAQAALVRLQRRDLIHALFAELDASLGGPQADRRQAPWEH
;
A
#
# COMPACT_ATOMS: atom_id res chain seq x y z
N MET A 1 -10.97 -2.32 -1.57
CA MET A 1 -9.70 -2.43 -0.81
C MET A 1 -9.81 -1.95 0.64
N VAL A 2 -10.61 -0.90 0.97
CA VAL A 2 -10.70 -0.34 2.34
C VAL A 2 -10.92 -1.40 3.43
N HIS A 3 -11.84 -2.37 3.21
CA HIS A 3 -12.07 -3.45 4.17
C HIS A 3 -10.81 -4.30 4.44
N GLN A 4 -10.02 -4.61 3.40
CA GLN A 4 -8.77 -5.36 3.57
C GLN A 4 -7.72 -4.55 4.35
N ALA A 5 -7.63 -3.25 4.08
CA ALA A 5 -6.74 -2.35 4.83
C ALA A 5 -7.14 -2.25 6.31
N LEU A 6 -8.46 -2.18 6.61
CA LEU A 6 -8.95 -2.15 7.99
C LEU A 6 -8.66 -3.46 8.74
N LEU A 7 -8.83 -4.62 8.09
CA LEU A 7 -8.46 -5.92 8.71
C LEU A 7 -6.96 -6.01 8.99
N ALA A 8 -6.13 -5.57 8.05
CA ALA A 8 -4.67 -5.51 8.26
C ALA A 8 -4.31 -4.57 9.41
N ALA A 9 -4.91 -3.37 9.44
CA ALA A 9 -4.69 -2.39 10.50
C ALA A 9 -5.12 -2.91 11.87
N GLN A 10 -6.26 -3.60 11.95
CA GLN A 10 -6.74 -4.21 13.19
C GLN A 10 -5.76 -5.26 13.71
N TRP A 11 -5.26 -6.13 12.85
CA TRP A 11 -4.28 -7.13 13.26
C TRP A 11 -2.96 -6.49 13.71
N LEU A 12 -2.43 -5.52 12.95
CA LEU A 12 -1.22 -4.79 13.32
C LEU A 12 -1.38 -4.03 14.66
N ALA A 13 -2.56 -3.44 14.91
CA ALA A 13 -2.84 -2.78 16.18
C ALA A 13 -2.80 -3.74 17.37
N GLN A 14 -3.25 -5.00 17.21
CA GLN A 14 -3.13 -6.05 18.22
C GLN A 14 -1.67 -6.42 18.50
N GLN A 15 -0.76 -6.21 17.54
CA GLN A 15 0.68 -6.37 17.72
C GLN A 15 1.38 -5.13 18.31
N GLY A 16 0.62 -4.10 18.69
CA GLY A 16 1.11 -2.89 19.35
C GLY A 16 1.54 -1.75 18.42
N PHE A 17 1.19 -1.82 17.12
CA PHE A 17 1.46 -0.72 16.18
C PHE A 17 0.32 0.29 16.16
N THR A 18 0.65 1.57 15.97
CA THR A 18 -0.34 2.62 15.65
C THR A 18 -0.46 2.74 14.13
N ILE A 19 -1.71 2.69 13.62
CA ILE A 19 -1.99 2.66 12.18
C ILE A 19 -3.01 3.73 11.83
N ASP A 20 -2.67 4.56 10.86
CA ASP A 20 -3.62 5.46 10.19
C ASP A 20 -4.07 4.85 8.86
N VAL A 21 -5.38 4.85 8.61
CA VAL A 21 -5.97 4.31 7.37
C VAL A 21 -6.63 5.43 6.59
N PHE A 22 -6.10 5.71 5.41
CA PHE A 22 -6.63 6.70 4.47
C PHE A 22 -7.41 6.03 3.34
N SER A 23 -8.64 6.48 3.10
CA SER A 23 -9.41 6.10 1.91
C SER A 23 -9.13 7.09 0.78
N VAL A 24 -8.27 6.72 -0.16
CA VAL A 24 -7.91 7.57 -1.30
C VAL A 24 -8.98 7.46 -2.38
N THR A 25 -9.75 8.53 -2.56
CA THR A 25 -10.83 8.59 -3.56
C THR A 25 -10.32 8.88 -4.97
N SER A 26 -9.13 9.48 -5.12
CA SER A 26 -8.55 9.80 -6.42
C SER A 26 -7.02 9.93 -6.36
N TRP A 27 -6.32 8.90 -6.78
CA TRP A 27 -4.87 8.92 -6.96
C TRP A 27 -4.41 9.98 -7.97
N SER A 28 -5.14 10.12 -9.08
CA SER A 28 -4.82 11.08 -10.12
C SER A 28 -4.98 12.53 -9.69
N ARG A 29 -5.84 12.83 -8.69
CA ARG A 29 -5.95 14.17 -8.13
C ARG A 29 -4.71 14.50 -7.28
N LEU A 30 -4.29 13.58 -6.42
CA LEU A 30 -3.09 13.73 -5.61
C LEU A 30 -1.84 13.89 -6.50
N ALA A 31 -1.73 13.08 -7.56
CA ALA A 31 -0.63 13.19 -8.49
C ALA A 31 -0.63 14.56 -9.22
N ARG A 32 -1.80 15.05 -9.65
CA ARG A 32 -1.90 16.39 -10.29
C ARG A 32 -1.54 17.54 -9.35
N GLU A 33 -1.90 17.43 -8.07
CA GLU A 33 -1.48 18.40 -7.06
C GLU A 33 0.06 18.42 -6.95
N GLY A 34 0.68 17.25 -6.85
CA GLY A 34 2.14 17.13 -6.83
C GLY A 34 2.82 17.67 -8.10
N MET A 35 2.29 17.35 -9.29
CA MET A 35 2.78 17.90 -10.57
C MET A 35 2.69 19.42 -10.61
N GLN A 36 1.59 19.98 -10.11
CA GLN A 36 1.42 21.44 -10.05
C GLN A 36 2.42 22.09 -9.08
N ALA A 37 2.61 21.47 -7.91
CA ALA A 37 3.57 21.95 -6.92
C ALA A 37 5.01 21.90 -7.46
N GLU A 38 5.42 20.79 -8.08
CA GLU A 38 6.72 20.65 -8.75
C GLU A 38 6.91 21.71 -9.87
N ARG A 39 5.83 22.01 -10.62
CA ARG A 39 5.88 23.06 -11.63
C ARG A 39 6.08 24.44 -10.99
N LEU A 40 5.39 24.75 -9.90
CA LEU A 40 5.52 26.03 -9.18
C LEU A 40 6.95 26.21 -8.64
N GLU A 41 7.56 25.20 -8.07
CA GLU A 41 8.97 25.25 -7.64
C GLU A 41 9.92 25.65 -8.78
N ARG A 42 9.66 25.18 -10.01
CA ARG A 42 10.50 25.51 -11.15
C ARG A 42 10.33 26.95 -11.67
N ILE A 43 9.20 27.59 -11.44
CA ILE A 43 8.90 28.92 -12.02
C ILE A 43 8.89 30.03 -11.00
N GLU A 44 8.65 29.77 -9.74
CA GLU A 44 8.46 30.75 -8.67
C GLU A 44 9.52 30.67 -7.56
N ASP A 45 10.44 29.70 -7.65
CA ASP A 45 11.50 29.45 -6.67
C ASP A 45 10.96 29.29 -5.23
N GLU A 46 9.77 28.70 -5.10
CA GLU A 46 9.11 28.40 -3.83
C GLU A 46 9.06 26.90 -3.58
N SER A 47 9.11 26.49 -2.30
CA SER A 47 9.02 25.09 -1.89
C SER A 47 7.56 24.59 -1.89
N ALA A 48 6.89 24.62 -3.05
CA ALA A 48 5.47 24.32 -3.19
C ALA A 48 5.13 22.85 -2.85
N LEU A 49 6.06 21.93 -3.06
CA LEU A 49 5.86 20.51 -2.68
C LEU A 49 5.68 20.32 -1.18
N ALA A 50 6.28 21.17 -0.35
CA ALA A 50 6.13 21.11 1.10
C ALA A 50 4.71 21.49 1.58
N HIS A 51 3.90 22.08 0.72
CA HIS A 51 2.54 22.54 1.02
C HIS A 51 1.45 21.70 0.33
N THR A 52 1.80 20.54 -0.20
CA THR A 52 0.83 19.58 -0.75
C THR A 52 0.15 18.79 0.35
N TRP A 53 -1.07 18.30 0.08
CA TRP A 53 -1.78 17.40 1.00
C TRP A 53 -0.93 16.18 1.38
N LEU A 54 -0.17 15.64 0.44
CA LEU A 54 0.74 14.52 0.69
C LEU A 54 1.83 14.88 1.70
N ALA A 55 2.41 16.06 1.58
CA ALA A 55 3.43 16.54 2.53
C ALA A 55 2.84 16.77 3.92
N ASP A 56 1.67 17.41 3.98
CA ASP A 56 0.99 17.71 5.24
C ASP A 56 0.58 16.45 6.00
N GLN A 57 0.02 15.46 5.30
CA GLN A 57 -0.52 14.25 5.94
C GLN A 57 0.52 13.14 6.13
N LEU A 58 1.49 13.01 5.23
CA LEU A 58 2.40 11.87 5.15
C LEU A 58 3.87 12.26 5.30
N GLY A 59 4.18 13.55 5.38
CA GLY A 59 5.55 14.06 5.36
C GLY A 59 6.30 14.06 6.69
N GLN A 60 5.59 13.97 7.80
CA GLN A 60 6.14 14.26 9.12
C GLN A 60 6.94 13.11 9.76
N SER A 61 6.89 11.91 9.22
CA SER A 61 7.52 10.75 9.83
C SER A 61 8.21 9.83 8.83
N ASP A 62 9.08 8.95 9.33
CA ASP A 62 9.66 7.83 8.58
C ASP A 62 8.73 6.60 8.54
N THR A 63 7.47 6.79 8.91
CA THR A 63 6.47 5.72 8.98
C THR A 63 6.26 5.11 7.58
N PRO A 64 6.26 3.79 7.46
CA PRO A 64 5.98 3.12 6.20
C PRO A 64 4.59 3.44 5.66
N ILE A 65 4.51 3.69 4.36
CA ILE A 65 3.26 3.92 3.64
C ILE A 65 2.98 2.68 2.79
N ILE A 66 1.85 2.01 3.06
CA ILE A 66 1.40 0.88 2.25
C ILE A 66 0.19 1.32 1.44
N ALA A 67 0.40 1.58 0.16
CA ALA A 67 -0.66 1.96 -0.76
C ALA A 67 -1.19 0.71 -1.46
N VAL A 68 -2.50 0.46 -1.35
CA VAL A 68 -3.12 -0.73 -1.93
C VAL A 68 -4.29 -0.35 -2.83
N SER A 69 -4.36 -0.98 -3.99
CA SER A 69 -5.39 -0.76 -5.01
C SER A 69 -5.86 -2.09 -5.59
N ASP A 70 -7.10 -2.13 -6.07
CA ASP A 70 -7.63 -3.19 -6.94
C ASP A 70 -7.39 -2.92 -8.43
N TYR A 71 -6.61 -1.89 -8.74
CA TYR A 71 -5.99 -1.61 -10.04
C TYR A 71 -4.51 -2.00 -10.02
N VAL A 72 -3.83 -1.87 -11.16
CA VAL A 72 -2.38 -2.08 -11.28
C VAL A 72 -1.60 -1.13 -10.36
N ARG A 73 -0.45 -1.56 -9.86
CA ARG A 73 0.40 -0.77 -8.95
C ARG A 73 0.78 0.60 -9.49
N ALA A 74 0.84 0.75 -10.81
CA ALA A 74 1.11 2.03 -11.45
C ALA A 74 0.13 3.15 -11.03
N VAL A 75 -1.09 2.79 -10.59
CA VAL A 75 -2.10 3.76 -10.14
C VAL A 75 -1.69 4.46 -8.84
N PRO A 76 -1.42 3.77 -7.72
CA PRO A 76 -0.90 4.43 -6.52
C PRO A 76 0.55 4.93 -6.68
N GLU A 77 1.36 4.32 -7.54
CA GLU A 77 2.74 4.76 -7.79
C GLU A 77 2.85 6.21 -8.29
N GLN A 78 1.80 6.75 -8.91
CA GLN A 78 1.77 8.12 -9.43
C GLN A 78 2.12 9.19 -8.38
N ILE A 79 1.87 8.92 -7.09
CA ILE A 79 2.13 9.90 -6.02
C ILE A 79 3.53 9.78 -5.42
N ARG A 80 4.27 8.71 -5.69
CA ARG A 80 5.57 8.42 -5.05
C ARG A 80 6.56 9.58 -5.20
N ALA A 81 6.66 10.16 -6.39
CA ALA A 81 7.59 11.25 -6.68
C ALA A 81 7.32 12.52 -5.84
N TYR A 82 6.10 12.67 -5.34
CA TYR A 82 5.64 13.86 -4.62
C TYR A 82 5.56 13.63 -3.10
N LEU A 83 5.97 12.45 -2.63
CA LEU A 83 6.11 12.19 -1.21
C LEU A 83 7.41 12.79 -0.69
N PRO A 84 7.42 13.41 0.50
CA PRO A 84 8.65 13.90 1.13
C PRO A 84 9.69 12.79 1.36
N LYS A 85 9.23 11.56 1.54
CA LYS A 85 10.07 10.35 1.76
C LYS A 85 9.59 9.20 0.87
N PRO A 86 9.83 9.25 -0.46
CA PRO A 86 9.32 8.27 -1.42
C PRO A 86 9.78 6.83 -1.16
N GLN A 87 10.93 6.66 -0.50
CA GLN A 87 11.47 5.35 -0.13
C GLN A 87 10.65 4.61 0.94
N THR A 88 9.80 5.31 1.71
CA THR A 88 8.94 4.68 2.72
C THR A 88 7.72 3.98 2.13
N MET A 89 7.36 4.27 0.88
CA MET A 89 6.16 3.78 0.22
C MET A 89 6.36 2.38 -0.38
N THR A 90 5.36 1.53 -0.19
CA THR A 90 5.19 0.24 -0.90
C THR A 90 3.81 0.22 -1.53
N CYS A 91 3.73 -0.11 -2.83
CA CYS A 91 2.47 -0.23 -3.55
C CYS A 91 2.12 -1.70 -3.79
N LEU A 92 0.87 -2.05 -3.52
CA LEU A 92 0.25 -3.33 -3.84
C LEU A 92 -0.88 -3.10 -4.84
N GLY A 93 -0.97 -3.95 -5.85
CA GLY A 93 -1.98 -3.83 -6.90
C GLY A 93 -2.13 -5.12 -7.69
N THR A 94 -3.14 -5.17 -8.57
CA THR A 94 -3.52 -6.35 -9.34
C THR A 94 -2.76 -6.39 -10.67
N ASP A 95 -1.44 -6.49 -10.60
CA ASP A 95 -0.59 -6.61 -11.80
C ASP A 95 -0.66 -8.03 -12.36
N GLY A 96 -0.65 -8.14 -13.69
CA GLY A 96 -0.73 -9.42 -14.41
C GLY A 96 -2.01 -9.58 -15.22
N PHE A 97 -2.24 -10.78 -15.73
CA PHE A 97 -3.43 -11.11 -16.51
C PHE A 97 -4.66 -11.31 -15.63
N GLY A 98 -5.83 -10.95 -16.17
CA GLY A 98 -7.11 -11.21 -15.50
C GLY A 98 -7.32 -12.72 -15.27
N ARG A 99 -7.94 -13.04 -14.14
CA ARG A 99 -8.20 -14.42 -13.71
C ARG A 99 -9.62 -14.53 -13.19
N SER A 100 -10.21 -15.72 -13.38
CA SER A 100 -11.54 -16.03 -12.85
C SER A 100 -11.41 -16.88 -11.60
N ASP A 101 -11.83 -16.33 -10.47
CA ASP A 101 -11.85 -17.03 -9.19
C ASP A 101 -12.76 -16.29 -8.20
N THR A 102 -12.89 -16.78 -6.97
CA THR A 102 -13.58 -16.04 -5.92
C THR A 102 -12.84 -14.73 -5.60
N ARG A 103 -13.56 -13.74 -5.08
CA ARG A 103 -12.97 -12.46 -4.73
C ARG A 103 -11.85 -12.58 -3.67
N SER A 104 -11.97 -13.52 -2.73
CA SER A 104 -10.96 -13.77 -1.70
C SER A 104 -9.68 -14.36 -2.32
N GLU A 105 -9.83 -15.36 -3.18
CA GLU A 105 -8.71 -16.02 -3.84
C GLU A 105 -7.99 -15.08 -4.80
N LEU A 106 -8.74 -14.26 -5.57
CA LEU A 106 -8.12 -13.23 -6.43
C LEU A 106 -7.32 -12.21 -5.64
N ARG A 107 -7.84 -11.73 -4.50
CA ARG A 107 -7.11 -10.78 -3.65
C ARG A 107 -5.85 -11.39 -3.06
N ASP A 108 -5.89 -12.67 -2.76
CA ASP A 108 -4.73 -13.38 -2.28
C ASP A 108 -3.71 -13.64 -3.37
N PHE A 109 -4.17 -14.11 -4.53
CA PHE A 109 -3.33 -14.31 -5.71
C PHE A 109 -2.58 -13.04 -6.11
N PHE A 110 -3.28 -11.89 -6.17
CA PHE A 110 -2.69 -10.60 -6.52
C PHE A 110 -1.98 -9.90 -5.35
N GLU A 111 -1.83 -10.55 -4.22
CA GLU A 111 -1.12 -10.01 -3.04
C GLU A 111 -1.70 -8.68 -2.50
N VAL A 112 -3.03 -8.53 -2.59
CA VAL A 112 -3.75 -7.32 -2.12
C VAL A 112 -4.73 -7.62 -0.98
N SER A 113 -4.68 -8.82 -0.40
CA SER A 113 -5.47 -9.18 0.78
C SER A 113 -4.88 -8.59 2.07
N ALA A 114 -5.64 -8.64 3.17
CA ALA A 114 -5.23 -8.09 4.47
C ALA A 114 -3.88 -8.61 4.94
N ARG A 115 -3.60 -9.91 4.73
CA ARG A 115 -2.31 -10.51 5.12
C ARG A 115 -1.13 -9.94 4.34
N TRP A 116 -1.28 -9.71 3.04
CA TRP A 116 -0.22 -9.13 2.23
C TRP A 116 0.02 -7.66 2.56
N ILE A 117 -1.04 -6.90 2.87
CA ILE A 117 -0.93 -5.52 3.35
C ILE A 117 -0.16 -5.48 4.68
N ALA A 118 -0.54 -6.32 5.65
CA ALA A 118 0.15 -6.41 6.94
C ALA A 118 1.59 -6.89 6.78
N GLN A 119 1.85 -7.89 5.92
CA GLN A 119 3.21 -8.36 5.64
C GLN A 119 4.08 -7.25 5.05
N ALA A 120 3.58 -6.48 4.08
CA ALA A 120 4.32 -5.37 3.51
C ALA A 120 4.70 -4.34 4.58
N ALA A 121 3.79 -4.04 5.52
CA ALA A 121 4.07 -3.16 6.66
C ALA A 121 5.14 -3.76 7.57
N LEU A 122 5.04 -5.03 7.96
CA LEU A 122 6.01 -5.71 8.84
C LEU A 122 7.42 -5.75 8.23
N VAL A 123 7.52 -5.98 6.92
CA VAL A 123 8.81 -5.96 6.21
C VAL A 123 9.45 -4.57 6.30
N ARG A 124 8.66 -3.51 6.09
CA ARG A 124 9.14 -2.13 6.20
C ARG A 124 9.50 -1.73 7.63
N LEU A 125 8.76 -2.23 8.61
CA LEU A 125 9.02 -2.04 10.04
C LEU A 125 10.16 -2.93 10.57
N GLN A 126 10.78 -3.76 9.71
CA GLN A 126 11.81 -4.74 10.07
C GLN A 126 11.36 -5.77 11.13
N ARG A 127 10.06 -6.06 11.18
CA ARG A 127 9.42 -6.99 12.12
C ARG A 127 9.06 -8.32 11.45
N ARG A 128 10.03 -8.93 10.78
CA ARG A 128 9.86 -10.24 10.09
C ARG A 128 9.55 -11.38 11.06
N ASP A 129 9.88 -11.22 12.33
CA ASP A 129 9.54 -12.12 13.42
C ASP A 129 8.03 -12.37 13.55
N LEU A 130 7.20 -11.39 13.23
CA LEU A 130 5.74 -11.48 13.30
C LEU A 130 5.07 -12.10 12.06
N ILE A 131 5.81 -12.31 10.96
CA ILE A 131 5.21 -12.79 9.70
C ILE A 131 4.63 -14.20 9.85
N HIS A 132 5.27 -15.08 10.60
CA HIS A 132 4.74 -16.44 10.82
C HIS A 132 3.40 -16.41 11.58
N ALA A 133 3.28 -15.59 12.62
CA ALA A 133 2.04 -15.41 13.36
C ALA A 133 0.93 -14.81 12.45
N LEU A 134 1.28 -13.81 11.64
CA LEU A 134 0.37 -13.20 10.67
C LEU A 134 -0.27 -14.24 9.76
N PHE A 135 0.53 -15.12 9.15
CA PHE A 135 0.00 -16.15 8.25
C PHE A 135 -0.81 -17.20 8.99
N ALA A 136 -0.40 -17.64 10.18
CA ALA A 136 -1.15 -18.60 10.98
C ALA A 136 -2.55 -18.08 11.38
N GLU A 137 -2.66 -16.82 11.74
CA GLU A 137 -3.90 -16.22 12.23
C GLU A 137 -4.84 -15.78 11.09
N LEU A 138 -4.31 -15.12 10.05
CA LEU A 138 -5.12 -14.62 8.95
C LEU A 138 -5.44 -15.68 7.88
N ASP A 139 -4.60 -16.71 7.68
CA ASP A 139 -4.92 -17.82 6.78
C ASP A 139 -6.05 -18.68 7.34
N ALA A 140 -6.09 -18.89 8.64
CA ALA A 140 -7.17 -19.62 9.29
C ALA A 140 -8.54 -18.94 9.11
N SER A 141 -8.58 -17.61 8.92
CA SER A 141 -9.80 -16.85 8.71
C SER A 141 -10.23 -16.72 7.24
N LEU A 142 -9.33 -16.93 6.28
CA LEU A 142 -9.54 -16.67 4.85
C LEU A 142 -9.60 -17.91 3.97
N GLY A 143 -9.26 -19.10 4.49
CA GLY A 143 -9.57 -20.43 3.92
C GLY A 143 -9.24 -20.61 2.44
N GLY A 144 -8.02 -20.34 2.00
CA GLY A 144 -7.63 -20.53 0.60
C GLY A 144 -6.37 -21.40 0.41
N PRO A 145 -6.24 -22.15 -0.70
CA PRO A 145 -5.03 -22.86 -1.03
C PRO A 145 -3.88 -21.84 -1.25
N GLN A 146 -2.74 -22.15 -0.69
CA GLN A 146 -1.54 -21.33 -0.84
C GLN A 146 -1.08 -21.41 -2.30
N ALA A 147 -1.24 -20.31 -3.05
CA ALA A 147 -0.52 -20.14 -4.31
C ALA A 147 0.99 -20.25 -4.04
N ASP A 148 1.76 -20.76 -5.00
CA ASP A 148 3.21 -20.82 -4.84
C ASP A 148 3.75 -19.41 -4.68
N ARG A 149 4.08 -19.06 -3.45
CA ARG A 149 4.54 -17.71 -3.04
C ARG A 149 5.88 -17.29 -3.68
N ARG A 150 6.49 -18.16 -4.47
CA ARG A 150 7.75 -17.89 -5.17
C ARG A 150 7.54 -17.30 -6.55
N GLN A 151 6.34 -17.49 -7.13
CA GLN A 151 5.99 -16.92 -8.42
C GLN A 151 5.16 -15.66 -8.23
N ALA A 152 5.60 -14.58 -8.84
CA ALA A 152 4.86 -13.33 -8.79
C ALA A 152 3.58 -13.41 -9.66
N PRO A 153 2.49 -12.70 -9.29
CA PRO A 153 1.23 -12.74 -10.05
C PRO A 153 1.35 -12.39 -11.53
N TRP A 154 2.33 -11.58 -11.90
CA TRP A 154 2.59 -11.15 -13.29
C TRP A 154 3.45 -12.13 -14.11
N GLU A 155 3.89 -13.22 -13.52
CA GLU A 155 4.67 -14.27 -14.22
C GLU A 155 3.79 -15.40 -14.81
N HIS A 156 2.46 -15.27 -14.66
CA HIS A 156 1.46 -16.25 -15.13
C HIS A 156 0.73 -15.79 -16.37
#